data_2266e5e5623bc163eb788b6fcf48c7d2
#
_entry.id   2266e5e5623bc163eb788b6fcf48c7d2
#
_cell.length_a   1.000
_cell.length_b   1.000
_cell.length_c   1.000
_cell.angle_alpha   90.00
_cell.angle_beta   90.00
_cell.angle_gamma   90.00
#
_symmetry.space_group_name_H-M   'P 1'
#
loop_
_entity.id
_entity.type
_entity.pdbx_description
1 polymer ?
#
loop_
_entity_poly.entity_id
_entity_poly.type
_entity_poly.pdbx_seq_one_letter_code
_entity_poly.pdbx_strand_id
1 'polypeptide(L)'
;MKRLTGPHGGEDIAKVIIPTLQEYKVVDRLGVFIADNAESNDTAIREILHQLRPELQPKARRSRCLGHIINLAAKAFLFGTSTKAFEAATSVINEDKAPVDSDAIKEAQKAWRNQGAIGKLHNLIIFIRGSPQRREVFKRKLVGDSEVDNLMPILDNSTRWNSTYQSLERALLLRDRIFLFCREF
;
A
#
# COMPACT_ATOMS: atom_id res chain seq x y z
N MET A 1 9.07 -22.59 -1.47
CA MET A 1 9.13 -21.50 -0.49
C MET A 1 8.11 -21.78 0.61
N LYS A 2 8.53 -21.91 1.86
CA LYS A 2 7.60 -22.15 2.98
C LYS A 2 6.77 -20.88 3.22
N ARG A 3 5.45 -21.05 3.33
CA ARG A 3 4.52 -19.92 3.59
C ARG A 3 4.50 -19.65 5.10
N LEU A 4 4.64 -18.37 5.48
CA LEU A 4 4.40 -17.94 6.86
C LEU A 4 2.90 -18.10 7.16
N THR A 5 2.61 -18.91 8.18
CA THR A 5 1.25 -19.10 8.70
C THR A 5 1.26 -18.70 10.19
N GLY A 6 0.39 -17.77 10.59
CA GLY A 6 0.31 -17.30 11.98
C GLY A 6 0.79 -15.86 12.18
N PRO A 7 1.09 -15.45 13.43
CA PRO A 7 1.59 -14.13 13.74
C PRO A 7 2.91 -13.84 12.99
N HIS A 8 3.04 -12.64 12.44
CA HIS A 8 4.22 -12.23 11.69
C HIS A 8 5.27 -11.55 12.59
N GLY A 9 5.56 -12.16 13.75
CA GLY A 9 6.63 -11.69 14.63
C GLY A 9 8.01 -11.91 14.03
N GLY A 10 9.00 -11.13 14.47
CA GLY A 10 10.36 -11.23 13.94
C GLY A 10 10.97 -12.63 14.13
N GLU A 11 10.69 -13.28 15.24
CA GLU A 11 11.14 -14.65 15.51
C GLU A 11 10.49 -15.66 14.55
N ASP A 12 9.22 -15.50 14.21
CA ASP A 12 8.54 -16.40 13.28
C ASP A 12 9.06 -16.23 11.85
N ILE A 13 9.42 -15.00 11.47
CA ILE A 13 10.12 -14.70 10.22
C ILE A 13 11.47 -15.43 10.22
N ALA A 14 12.25 -15.34 11.29
CA ALA A 14 13.54 -16.01 11.42
C ALA A 14 13.43 -17.53 11.30
N LYS A 15 12.44 -18.17 11.95
CA LYS A 15 12.17 -19.61 11.87
C LYS A 15 11.97 -20.12 10.43
N VAL A 16 11.45 -19.28 9.53
CA VAL A 16 11.27 -19.64 8.12
C VAL A 16 12.53 -19.37 7.30
N ILE A 17 13.21 -18.27 7.58
CA ILE A 17 14.39 -17.85 6.80
C ILE A 17 15.60 -18.72 7.11
N ILE A 18 15.86 -19.06 8.37
CA ILE A 18 17.04 -19.84 8.80
C ILE A 18 17.17 -21.17 8.06
N PRO A 19 16.14 -22.06 8.04
CA PRO A 19 16.23 -23.30 7.30
C PRO A 19 16.45 -23.09 5.81
N THR A 20 15.87 -22.03 5.24
CA THR A 20 16.04 -21.70 3.82
C THR A 20 17.50 -21.33 3.52
N LEU A 21 18.13 -20.47 4.34
CA LEU A 21 19.54 -20.10 4.18
C LEU A 21 20.47 -21.30 4.29
N GLN A 22 20.18 -22.25 5.19
CA GLN A 22 20.92 -23.48 5.37
C GLN A 22 20.76 -24.42 4.18
N GLU A 23 19.53 -24.62 3.70
CA GLU A 23 19.20 -25.44 2.54
C GLU A 23 19.96 -24.97 1.28
N TYR A 24 19.99 -23.66 1.04
CA TYR A 24 20.72 -23.06 -0.08
C TYR A 24 22.22 -22.91 0.14
N LYS A 25 22.74 -23.31 1.32
CA LYS A 25 24.16 -23.23 1.68
C LYS A 25 24.77 -21.85 1.50
N VAL A 26 24.01 -20.79 1.86
CA VAL A 26 24.42 -19.39 1.70
C VAL A 26 24.76 -18.69 3.02
N VAL A 27 24.81 -19.42 4.13
CA VAL A 27 25.06 -18.87 5.47
C VAL A 27 26.37 -18.09 5.53
N ASP A 28 27.45 -18.61 4.93
CA ASP A 28 28.78 -17.97 4.93
C ASP A 28 28.84 -16.73 4.02
N ARG A 29 27.82 -16.55 3.16
CA ARG A 29 27.71 -15.43 2.22
C ARG A 29 26.75 -14.35 2.69
N LEU A 30 26.26 -14.42 3.94
CA LEU A 30 25.37 -13.42 4.48
C LEU A 30 26.09 -12.07 4.59
N GLY A 31 25.66 -11.12 3.78
CA GLY A 31 26.16 -9.76 3.72
C GLY A 31 25.28 -8.80 4.51
N VAL A 32 24.43 -8.06 3.82
CA VAL A 32 23.53 -7.04 4.37
C VAL A 32 22.08 -7.47 4.17
N PHE A 33 21.26 -7.31 5.18
CA PHE A 33 19.83 -7.50 5.13
C PHE A 33 19.15 -6.17 4.77
N ILE A 34 18.39 -6.15 3.69
CA ILE A 34 17.62 -4.99 3.26
C ILE A 34 16.14 -5.27 3.48
N ALA A 35 15.48 -4.48 4.32
CA ALA A 35 14.07 -4.59 4.57
C ALA A 35 13.47 -3.20 4.92
N ASP A 36 12.15 -3.09 4.98
CA ASP A 36 11.46 -1.87 5.39
C ASP A 36 11.70 -1.53 6.88
N ASN A 37 11.02 -0.50 7.38
CA ASN A 37 11.23 -0.01 8.75
C ASN A 37 10.43 -0.78 9.83
N ALA A 38 9.82 -1.93 9.49
CA ALA A 38 9.08 -2.70 10.48
C ALA A 38 10.03 -3.24 11.57
N GLU A 39 9.65 -3.10 12.81
CA GLU A 39 10.42 -3.56 13.99
C GLU A 39 10.62 -5.08 13.99
N SER A 40 9.65 -5.83 13.45
CA SER A 40 9.75 -7.27 13.25
C SER A 40 10.96 -7.68 12.39
N ASN A 41 11.36 -6.87 11.41
CA ASN A 41 12.54 -7.12 10.59
C ASN A 41 13.84 -6.98 11.41
N ASP A 42 13.90 -6.02 12.31
CA ASP A 42 15.09 -5.83 13.17
C ASP A 42 15.23 -7.00 14.15
N THR A 43 14.12 -7.51 14.67
CA THR A 43 14.09 -8.71 15.52
C THR A 43 14.45 -9.96 14.73
N ALA A 44 13.90 -10.14 13.52
CA ALA A 44 14.22 -11.28 12.66
C ALA A 44 15.73 -11.32 12.32
N ILE A 45 16.31 -10.19 11.93
CA ILE A 45 17.73 -10.12 11.58
C ILE A 45 18.61 -10.44 12.78
N ARG A 46 18.26 -9.94 13.97
CA ARG A 46 18.98 -10.24 15.21
C ARG A 46 18.96 -11.75 15.49
N GLU A 47 17.80 -12.38 15.37
CA GLU A 47 17.63 -13.81 15.62
C GLU A 47 18.37 -14.66 14.58
N ILE A 48 18.29 -14.31 13.29
CA ILE A 48 19.00 -15.00 12.21
C ILE A 48 20.51 -14.95 12.44
N LEU A 49 21.06 -13.78 12.74
CA LEU A 49 22.48 -13.63 12.97
C LEU A 49 22.94 -14.31 14.26
N HIS A 50 22.15 -14.22 15.33
CA HIS A 50 22.46 -14.89 16.58
C HIS A 50 22.61 -16.41 16.42
N GLN A 51 21.75 -17.02 15.59
CA GLN A 51 21.79 -18.48 15.37
C GLN A 51 22.81 -18.92 14.31
N LEU A 52 23.03 -18.14 13.26
CA LEU A 52 23.83 -18.58 12.12
C LEU A 52 25.23 -17.94 12.06
N ARG A 53 25.37 -16.70 12.51
CA ARG A 53 26.60 -15.89 12.40
C ARG A 53 26.72 -14.95 13.60
N PRO A 54 26.91 -15.48 14.82
CA PRO A 54 26.92 -14.69 16.06
C PRO A 54 28.06 -13.66 16.12
N GLU A 55 29.11 -13.81 15.30
CA GLU A 55 30.20 -12.85 15.18
C GLU A 55 29.81 -11.57 14.41
N LEU A 56 28.71 -11.58 13.68
CA LEU A 56 28.27 -10.43 12.91
C LEU A 56 27.34 -9.52 13.73
N GLN A 57 27.62 -8.23 13.71
CA GLN A 57 26.85 -7.23 14.41
C GLN A 57 25.53 -6.92 13.66
N PRO A 58 24.33 -7.16 14.23
CA PRO A 58 23.07 -6.96 13.54
C PRO A 58 22.88 -5.54 13.01
N LYS A 59 23.29 -4.52 13.78
CA LYS A 59 23.19 -3.11 13.36
C LYS A 59 24.05 -2.80 12.13
N ALA A 60 25.23 -3.41 12.01
CA ALA A 60 26.13 -3.22 10.87
C ALA A 60 25.65 -3.98 9.62
N ARG A 61 24.79 -4.96 9.78
CA ARG A 61 24.26 -5.80 8.70
C ARG A 61 22.83 -5.45 8.30
N ARG A 62 22.25 -4.42 8.90
CA ARG A 62 20.91 -3.93 8.64
C ARG A 62 20.91 -2.69 7.78
N SER A 63 20.36 -2.78 6.57
CA SER A 63 20.09 -1.62 5.70
C SER A 63 18.59 -1.39 5.56
N ARG A 64 18.19 -0.13 5.59
CA ARG A 64 16.80 0.27 5.34
C ARG A 64 16.51 0.28 3.85
N CYS A 65 15.34 -0.20 3.45
CA CYS A 65 14.95 -0.20 2.05
C CYS A 65 14.79 1.24 1.55
N LEU A 66 15.66 1.65 0.63
CA LEU A 66 15.65 3.00 0.05
C LEU A 66 14.31 3.32 -0.60
N GLY A 67 13.72 2.37 -1.32
CA GLY A 67 12.41 2.55 -1.94
C GLY A 67 11.32 2.83 -0.91
N HIS A 68 11.36 2.18 0.25
CA HIS A 68 10.42 2.47 1.35
C HIS A 68 10.62 3.89 1.91
N ILE A 69 11.88 4.33 2.08
CA ILE A 69 12.19 5.69 2.53
C ILE A 69 11.66 6.72 1.54
N ILE A 70 11.90 6.54 0.23
CA ILE A 70 11.40 7.42 -0.82
C ILE A 70 9.86 7.44 -0.82
N ASN A 71 9.20 6.28 -0.69
CA ASN A 71 7.74 6.21 -0.61
C ASN A 71 7.18 6.95 0.60
N LEU A 72 7.82 6.83 1.77
CA LEU A 72 7.42 7.58 2.96
C LEU A 72 7.59 9.09 2.77
N ALA A 73 8.69 9.53 2.16
CA ALA A 73 8.92 10.93 1.84
C ALA A 73 7.88 11.47 0.86
N ALA A 74 7.58 10.73 -0.22
CA ALA A 74 6.55 11.09 -1.17
C ALA A 74 5.15 11.16 -0.51
N LYS A 75 4.81 10.19 0.33
CA LYS A 75 3.56 10.23 1.11
C LYS A 75 3.50 11.41 2.06
N ALA A 76 4.59 11.74 2.76
CA ALA A 76 4.64 12.91 3.64
C ALA A 76 4.45 14.21 2.85
N PHE A 77 5.00 14.30 1.64
CA PHE A 77 4.79 15.45 0.75
C PHE A 77 3.34 15.56 0.26
N LEU A 78 2.75 14.44 -0.17
CA LEU A 78 1.40 14.41 -0.73
C LEU A 78 0.30 14.60 0.32
N PHE A 79 0.49 14.07 1.53
CA PHE A 79 -0.54 13.93 2.56
C PHE A 79 -0.21 14.68 3.86
N GLY A 80 0.93 15.37 3.93
CA GLY A 80 1.39 16.08 5.12
C GLY A 80 1.95 15.13 6.20
N THR A 81 2.22 15.70 7.38
CA THR A 81 2.94 14.99 8.46
C THR A 81 2.13 13.91 9.19
N SER A 82 0.84 13.77 8.93
CA SER A 82 -0.03 12.81 9.61
C SER A 82 -0.14 11.45 8.90
N THR A 83 0.99 10.85 8.53
CA THR A 83 1.03 9.54 7.85
C THR A 83 0.38 8.41 8.67
N LYS A 84 0.48 8.43 10.00
CA LYS A 84 -0.16 7.42 10.87
C LYS A 84 -1.70 7.50 10.85
N ALA A 85 -2.26 8.70 10.87
CA ALA A 85 -3.71 8.88 10.75
C ALA A 85 -4.22 8.49 9.37
N PHE A 86 -3.41 8.73 8.32
CA PHE A 86 -3.68 8.30 6.96
C PHE A 86 -3.65 6.77 6.82
N GLU A 87 -2.64 6.10 7.37
CA GLU A 87 -2.54 4.63 7.36
C GLU A 87 -3.69 3.96 8.13
N ALA A 88 -4.10 4.54 9.25
CA ALA A 88 -5.25 4.07 10.02
C ALA A 88 -6.56 4.24 9.22
N ALA A 89 -6.76 5.38 8.54
CA ALA A 89 -7.94 5.63 7.75
C ALA A 89 -8.02 4.75 6.47
N THR A 90 -6.87 4.43 5.86
CA THR A 90 -6.81 3.55 4.68
C THR A 90 -6.99 2.07 5.02
N SER A 91 -6.62 1.64 6.22
CA SER A 91 -6.79 0.24 6.65
C SER A 91 -8.25 -0.18 6.80
N VAL A 92 -9.16 0.78 6.96
CA VAL A 92 -10.60 0.55 7.16
C VAL A 92 -11.33 0.23 5.85
N ILE A 93 -10.79 0.63 4.69
CA ILE A 93 -11.44 0.46 3.38
C ILE A 93 -10.66 -0.53 2.51
N ASN A 94 -10.41 -1.73 3.00
CA ASN A 94 -9.93 -2.83 2.15
C ASN A 94 -11.14 -3.57 1.57
N GLU A 95 -11.18 -3.70 0.24
CA GLU A 95 -12.26 -4.34 -0.53
C GLU A 95 -12.56 -5.81 -0.10
N ASP A 96 -11.68 -6.45 0.65
CA ASP A 96 -11.76 -7.87 1.03
C ASP A 96 -12.21 -8.13 2.48
N LYS A 97 -12.61 -7.12 3.24
CA LYS A 97 -13.08 -7.30 4.62
C LYS A 97 -14.58 -7.04 4.74
N ALA A 98 -15.22 -7.88 5.59
CA ALA A 98 -16.64 -7.84 5.97
C ALA A 98 -17.18 -6.43 6.26
N PRO A 99 -18.51 -6.21 6.20
CA PRO A 99 -19.11 -4.87 6.28
C PRO A 99 -18.63 -4.14 7.54
N VAL A 100 -17.83 -3.11 7.29
CA VAL A 100 -17.36 -2.19 8.32
C VAL A 100 -18.54 -1.32 8.74
N ASP A 101 -18.63 -1.01 10.01
CA ASP A 101 -19.58 -0.08 10.58
C ASP A 101 -19.68 1.20 9.72
N SER A 102 -20.92 1.63 9.44
CA SER A 102 -21.23 2.79 8.58
C SER A 102 -20.55 4.07 9.08
N ASP A 103 -20.35 4.20 10.39
CA ASP A 103 -19.75 5.38 10.99
C ASP A 103 -18.23 5.38 10.85
N ALA A 104 -17.58 4.22 10.90
CA ALA A 104 -16.16 4.08 10.59
C ALA A 104 -15.87 4.44 9.12
N ILE A 105 -16.75 4.10 8.19
CA ILE A 105 -16.64 4.50 6.77
C ILE A 105 -16.75 6.03 6.62
N LYS A 106 -17.68 6.67 7.29
CA LYS A 106 -17.84 8.13 7.26
C LYS A 106 -16.63 8.87 7.82
N GLU A 107 -16.08 8.40 8.93
CA GLU A 107 -14.86 8.97 9.52
C GLU A 107 -13.65 8.80 8.60
N ALA A 108 -13.49 7.65 7.98
CA ALA A 108 -12.43 7.42 7.00
C ALA A 108 -12.58 8.34 5.77
N GLN A 109 -13.78 8.50 5.24
CA GLN A 109 -14.06 9.42 4.14
C GLN A 109 -13.79 10.89 4.50
N LYS A 110 -14.09 11.27 5.74
CA LYS A 110 -13.79 12.61 6.25
C LYS A 110 -12.29 12.84 6.39
N ALA A 111 -11.56 11.85 6.93
CA ALA A 111 -10.10 11.89 7.01
C ALA A 111 -9.47 12.06 5.61
N TRP A 112 -9.97 11.31 4.61
CA TRP A 112 -9.53 11.47 3.23
C TRP A 112 -9.85 12.85 2.64
N ARG A 113 -11.03 13.40 2.90
CA ARG A 113 -11.39 14.76 2.43
C ARG A 113 -10.42 15.81 2.93
N ASN A 114 -9.90 15.66 4.14
CA ASN A 114 -8.92 16.57 4.72
C ASN A 114 -7.53 16.49 4.05
N GLN A 115 -7.29 15.48 3.21
CA GLN A 115 -6.07 15.34 2.40
C GLN A 115 -6.14 16.15 1.07
N GLY A 116 -7.03 17.10 0.97
CA GLY A 116 -7.12 18.00 -0.18
C GLY A 116 -7.60 17.31 -1.46
N ALA A 117 -7.01 17.67 -2.60
CA ALA A 117 -7.46 17.20 -3.92
C ALA A 117 -7.31 15.67 -4.07
N ILE A 118 -6.24 15.10 -3.57
CA ILE A 118 -5.96 13.66 -3.66
C ILE A 118 -7.00 12.87 -2.86
N GLY A 119 -7.31 13.31 -1.65
CA GLY A 119 -8.32 12.65 -0.83
C GLY A 119 -9.74 12.76 -1.40
N LYS A 120 -10.06 13.90 -2.03
CA LYS A 120 -11.33 14.06 -2.75
C LYS A 120 -11.43 13.10 -3.94
N LEU A 121 -10.34 12.95 -4.69
CA LEU A 121 -10.24 12.01 -5.80
C LEU A 121 -10.41 10.57 -5.31
N HIS A 122 -9.73 10.19 -4.24
CA HIS A 122 -9.87 8.86 -3.63
C HIS A 122 -11.32 8.54 -3.29
N ASN A 123 -12.01 9.44 -2.57
CA ASN A 123 -13.42 9.27 -2.22
C ASN A 123 -14.33 9.20 -3.44
N LEU A 124 -14.05 9.98 -4.48
CA LEU A 124 -14.78 9.94 -5.74
C LEU A 124 -14.62 8.58 -6.45
N ILE A 125 -13.39 8.05 -6.47
CA ILE A 125 -13.13 6.74 -7.06
C ILE A 125 -13.89 5.64 -6.32
N ILE A 126 -13.89 5.67 -4.98
CA ILE A 126 -14.71 4.75 -4.16
C ILE A 126 -16.19 4.91 -4.51
N PHE A 127 -16.68 6.13 -4.64
CA PHE A 127 -18.07 6.40 -4.98
C PHE A 127 -18.45 5.82 -6.37
N ILE A 128 -17.62 6.03 -7.38
CA ILE A 128 -17.85 5.48 -8.74
C ILE A 128 -17.85 3.96 -8.70
N ARG A 129 -16.86 3.35 -8.02
CA ARG A 129 -16.64 1.89 -8.00
C ARG A 129 -17.61 1.15 -7.09
N GLY A 130 -18.17 1.80 -6.09
CA GLY A 130 -19.00 1.20 -5.05
C GLY A 130 -20.39 0.72 -5.49
N SER A 131 -20.84 1.03 -6.72
CA SER A 131 -22.14 0.57 -7.23
C SER A 131 -22.04 0.17 -8.71
N PRO A 132 -22.67 -0.95 -9.12
CA PRO A 132 -22.78 -1.34 -10.53
C PRO A 132 -23.37 -0.24 -11.39
N GLN A 133 -24.45 0.41 -10.93
CA GLN A 133 -25.15 1.47 -11.64
C GLN A 133 -24.24 2.67 -11.89
N ARG A 134 -23.50 3.12 -10.87
CA ARG A 134 -22.54 4.23 -10.99
C ARG A 134 -21.39 3.91 -11.95
N ARG A 135 -20.91 2.66 -11.94
CA ARG A 135 -19.92 2.20 -12.91
C ARG A 135 -20.44 2.24 -14.35
N GLU A 136 -21.69 1.85 -14.56
CA GLU A 136 -22.30 1.93 -15.88
C GLU A 136 -22.50 3.38 -16.34
N VAL A 137 -23.00 4.26 -15.46
CA VAL A 137 -23.13 5.69 -15.77
C VAL A 137 -21.75 6.27 -16.13
N PHE A 138 -20.71 5.95 -15.37
CA PHE A 138 -19.36 6.39 -15.68
C PHE A 138 -18.86 5.90 -17.04
N LYS A 139 -19.12 4.62 -17.38
CA LYS A 139 -18.74 4.05 -18.69
C LYS A 139 -19.48 4.68 -19.86
N ARG A 140 -20.75 5.08 -19.66
CA ARG A 140 -21.56 5.75 -20.71
C ARG A 140 -21.08 7.17 -21.02
N LYS A 141 -20.24 7.78 -20.18
CA LYS A 141 -19.65 9.10 -20.44
C LYS A 141 -18.50 8.96 -21.42
N LEU A 142 -18.83 8.75 -22.68
CA LEU A 142 -17.85 8.64 -23.76
C LEU A 142 -17.27 10.02 -24.08
N VAL A 143 -15.98 10.07 -24.30
CA VAL A 143 -15.23 11.31 -24.60
C VAL A 143 -14.69 11.29 -26.04
N GLY A 144 -15.09 10.27 -26.82
CA GLY A 144 -14.70 10.12 -28.22
C GLY A 144 -13.32 9.54 -28.44
N ASP A 145 -12.67 9.06 -27.37
CA ASP A 145 -11.39 8.37 -27.44
C ASP A 145 -11.59 6.89 -27.09
N SER A 146 -11.53 6.04 -28.11
CA SER A 146 -11.80 4.60 -27.99
C SER A 146 -10.84 3.85 -27.06
N GLU A 147 -9.60 4.34 -26.88
CA GLU A 147 -8.62 3.74 -25.98
C GLU A 147 -8.99 3.96 -24.50
N VAL A 148 -9.64 5.07 -24.21
CA VAL A 148 -10.04 5.47 -22.86
C VAL A 148 -11.41 4.95 -22.47
N ASP A 149 -12.26 4.64 -23.45
CA ASP A 149 -13.69 4.36 -23.24
C ASP A 149 -13.98 3.15 -22.34
N ASN A 150 -13.12 2.16 -22.33
CA ASN A 150 -13.26 0.98 -21.46
C ASN A 150 -12.54 1.10 -20.11
N LEU A 151 -11.79 2.19 -19.89
CA LEU A 151 -11.00 2.34 -18.70
C LEU A 151 -11.86 2.79 -17.50
N MET A 152 -11.51 2.29 -16.33
CA MET A 152 -12.09 2.71 -15.05
C MET A 152 -11.04 3.41 -14.20
N PRO A 153 -11.42 4.33 -13.29
CA PRO A 153 -10.52 4.88 -12.31
C PRO A 153 -9.91 3.77 -11.45
N ILE A 154 -8.63 3.90 -11.13
CA ILE A 154 -7.90 2.97 -10.27
C ILE A 154 -7.92 3.51 -8.84
N LEU A 155 -8.36 2.68 -7.90
CA LEU A 155 -8.27 3.02 -6.48
C LEU A 155 -6.82 2.81 -6.03
N ASP A 156 -6.27 3.78 -5.33
CA ASP A 156 -4.97 3.64 -4.68
C ASP A 156 -5.06 2.70 -3.47
N ASN A 157 -3.96 2.00 -3.22
CA ASN A 157 -3.84 1.04 -2.14
C ASN A 157 -2.58 1.36 -1.32
N SER A 158 -2.72 1.47 -0.01
CA SER A 158 -1.63 1.82 0.91
C SER A 158 -0.46 0.84 0.89
N THR A 159 -0.71 -0.42 0.51
CA THR A 159 0.31 -1.49 0.50
C THR A 159 1.15 -1.52 -0.77
N ARG A 160 0.71 -0.90 -1.85
CA ARG A 160 1.43 -0.87 -3.13
C ARG A 160 2.13 0.47 -3.33
N TRP A 161 3.42 0.45 -3.55
CA TRP A 161 4.26 1.65 -3.65
C TRP A 161 3.85 2.60 -4.77
N ASN A 162 3.41 2.06 -5.91
CA ASN A 162 3.04 2.84 -7.09
C ASN A 162 1.54 3.13 -7.22
N SER A 163 0.72 2.72 -6.26
CA SER A 163 -0.73 2.78 -6.42
C SER A 163 -1.27 4.21 -6.50
N THR A 164 -0.76 5.12 -5.69
CA THR A 164 -1.17 6.53 -5.72
C THR A 164 -0.78 7.19 -7.04
N TYR A 165 0.44 6.94 -7.55
CA TYR A 165 0.86 7.44 -8.86
C TYR A 165 -0.06 6.90 -9.97
N GLN A 166 -0.28 5.59 -10.02
CA GLN A 166 -1.16 4.97 -11.02
C GLN A 166 -2.61 5.48 -10.94
N SER A 167 -3.10 5.73 -9.74
CA SER A 167 -4.42 6.31 -9.51
C SER A 167 -4.50 7.74 -10.08
N LEU A 168 -3.51 8.57 -9.79
CA LEU A 168 -3.44 9.95 -10.30
C LEU A 168 -3.27 9.99 -11.83
N GLU A 169 -2.35 9.21 -12.38
CA GLU A 169 -2.12 9.09 -13.81
C GLU A 169 -3.40 8.68 -14.54
N ARG A 170 -4.09 7.64 -14.04
CA ARG A 170 -5.37 7.18 -14.58
C ARG A 170 -6.47 8.23 -14.43
N ALA A 171 -6.51 8.96 -13.35
CA ALA A 171 -7.50 10.01 -13.13
C ALA A 171 -7.26 11.20 -14.07
N LEU A 172 -6.01 11.58 -14.33
CA LEU A 172 -5.67 12.60 -15.32
C LEU A 172 -6.07 12.18 -16.73
N LEU A 173 -5.82 10.92 -17.10
CA LEU A 173 -6.26 10.37 -18.38
C LEU A 173 -7.80 10.39 -18.52
N LEU A 174 -8.52 10.15 -17.43
CA LEU A 174 -9.98 10.10 -17.39
C LEU A 174 -10.63 11.44 -16.96
N ARG A 175 -9.87 12.55 -16.90
CA ARG A 175 -10.33 13.82 -16.29
C ARG A 175 -11.64 14.31 -16.86
N ASP A 176 -11.82 14.28 -18.19
CA ASP A 176 -13.01 14.82 -18.84
C ASP A 176 -14.24 13.95 -18.57
N ARG A 177 -14.04 12.62 -18.50
CA ARG A 177 -15.08 11.68 -18.10
C ARG A 177 -15.47 11.84 -16.63
N ILE A 178 -14.47 12.02 -15.75
CA ILE A 178 -14.70 12.33 -14.33
C ILE A 178 -15.50 13.62 -14.19
N PHE A 179 -15.13 14.65 -14.93
CA PHE A 179 -15.85 15.93 -14.93
C PHE A 179 -17.31 15.78 -15.38
N LEU A 180 -17.55 15.07 -16.49
CA LEU A 180 -18.91 14.79 -16.98
C LEU A 180 -19.73 13.97 -15.98
N PHE A 181 -19.10 13.00 -15.32
CA PHE A 181 -19.75 12.19 -14.28
C PHE A 181 -20.17 13.06 -13.09
N CYS A 182 -19.27 13.92 -12.58
CA CYS A 182 -19.55 14.82 -11.45
C CYS A 182 -20.62 15.88 -11.74
N ARG A 183 -20.95 16.13 -13.01
CA ARG A 183 -22.06 17.04 -13.38
C ARG A 183 -23.44 16.39 -13.31
N GLU A 184 -23.47 15.07 -13.25
CA GLU A 184 -24.73 14.31 -13.18
C GLU A 184 -25.11 13.97 -11.73
N PHE A 185 -24.12 13.88 -10.83
CA PHE A 185 -24.27 13.59 -9.40
C PHE A 185 -23.87 14.79 -8.52
#